data_65b950e684531639d84673cbfdc90dad
#
_entry.id   65b950e684531639d84673cbfdc90dad
#
_cell.length_a   1.000
_cell.length_b   1.000
_cell.length_c   1.000
_cell.angle_alpha   90.00
_cell.angle_beta   90.00
_cell.angle_gamma   90.00
#
_symmetry.space_group_name_H-M   'P 1'
#
loop_
_entity.id
_entity.type
_entity.pdbx_description
1 polymer ?
#
loop_
_entity_poly.entity_id
_entity_poly.type
_entity_poly.pdbx_seq_one_letter_code
_entity_poly.pdbx_strand_id
1 'polypeptide(L)'
;MNKKLILFSALALSGTMVSCSSSENIDLGETKQVVNMLSESEPIELTHEQVIFANNNNYFTLNFLEKVNDADKSGKSFIYSPLSITYVLGMVNDAATGQTEQELEHALGFRQGGIQAVNDYCKKLIDGLPKVDNKVTLNIANALFVNKNKATLKSQYQQDMLQYYDAKAENLDFNSPSVLKNINDWCNDHTNGMIPNILDDIDPETLTYLLNAIYFKADWASKFNQKNTKKEAFQPEYKDITGNPIKLPLMHQNVLVNYLRNDIYSAIEMPYGNGYWNMTVMLPEEGKTTHDIISYLAKIGWSKDYIEGNRQIDHISPMYGARPYEVDLKLPRFETASDTDDLDIGLIGLLEQMGIHLPFDSYFAEIPNMCENGNVYISMMRQKAKIKVNEEGSEAAAVTIAGVKFTSSMEPEEYPKATFHANRPFVYVISEASSGVILFVGKFTGA
;
A
#
# COMPACT_ATOMS: atom_id res chain seq x y z
N MET A 1 23.00 33.50 45.15
CA MET A 1 22.88 32.91 46.52
C MET A 1 21.69 31.95 46.51
N ASN A 2 21.95 30.77 47.01
CA ASN A 2 21.05 29.65 47.39
C ASN A 2 20.36 28.83 46.29
N LYS A 3 21.08 27.72 45.97
CA LYS A 3 20.56 26.46 45.48
C LYS A 3 19.66 25.79 46.53
N LYS A 4 18.54 25.21 46.12
CA LYS A 4 17.88 24.16 46.90
C LYS A 4 17.78 22.90 46.07
N LEU A 5 18.57 21.91 46.45
CA LEU A 5 18.56 20.52 46.07
C LEU A 5 17.39 19.86 46.83
N ILE A 6 16.52 19.11 46.12
CA ILE A 6 15.54 18.24 46.79
C ILE A 6 15.93 16.80 46.43
N LEU A 7 16.40 16.09 47.49
CA LEU A 7 16.61 14.65 47.52
C LEU A 7 15.24 13.96 47.70
N PHE A 8 14.92 13.00 46.90
CA PHE A 8 13.88 12.00 47.23
C PHE A 8 14.54 10.72 47.73
N SER A 9 14.25 10.42 48.98
CA SER A 9 14.67 9.22 49.73
C SER A 9 13.77 8.05 49.36
N ALA A 10 14.41 6.89 49.02
CA ALA A 10 13.75 5.61 48.90
C ALA A 10 13.42 5.06 50.30
N LEU A 11 12.16 4.73 50.53
CA LEU A 11 11.71 3.95 51.70
C LEU A 11 11.60 2.49 51.33
N ALA A 12 12.45 1.68 51.89
CA ALA A 12 12.33 0.22 51.85
C ALA A 12 11.37 -0.23 52.99
N LEU A 13 10.27 -0.90 52.62
CA LEU A 13 9.44 -1.65 53.56
C LEU A 13 9.75 -3.13 53.43
N SER A 14 10.37 -3.68 54.47
CA SER A 14 10.50 -5.11 54.73
C SER A 14 9.19 -5.62 55.33
N GLY A 15 8.52 -6.50 54.66
CA GLY A 15 7.33 -7.24 55.13
C GLY A 15 7.58 -8.76 55.08
N THR A 16 7.42 -9.38 56.20
CA THR A 16 7.71 -10.79 56.56
C THR A 16 6.86 -11.79 55.78
N MET A 17 7.52 -12.90 55.44
CA MET A 17 6.96 -14.12 54.88
C MET A 17 5.93 -14.79 55.79
N VAL A 18 4.77 -15.13 55.23
CA VAL A 18 3.94 -16.24 55.70
C VAL A 18 3.78 -17.23 54.55
N SER A 19 4.36 -18.39 54.72
CA SER A 19 4.27 -19.56 53.87
C SER A 19 2.88 -20.19 53.97
N CYS A 20 2.19 -20.35 52.83
CA CYS A 20 1.21 -21.43 52.66
C CYS A 20 1.35 -21.97 51.25
N SER A 21 1.68 -23.25 51.18
CA SER A 21 1.90 -24.05 50.02
C SER A 21 0.59 -24.39 49.30
N SER A 22 0.51 -24.05 48.02
CA SER A 22 -0.12 -24.87 46.99
C SER A 22 0.47 -24.44 45.65
N SER A 23 1.28 -25.28 45.09
CA SER A 23 1.94 -25.10 43.80
C SER A 23 0.92 -25.32 42.67
N GLU A 24 0.47 -24.24 42.05
CA GLU A 24 0.05 -24.31 40.67
C GLU A 24 1.10 -23.57 39.84
N ASN A 25 1.84 -24.33 39.05
CA ASN A 25 2.74 -23.81 38.03
C ASN A 25 1.90 -23.08 36.98
N ILE A 26 1.86 -21.76 37.07
CA ILE A 26 1.41 -20.93 35.98
C ILE A 26 2.57 -20.91 34.97
N ASP A 27 2.36 -21.57 33.83
CA ASP A 27 3.29 -21.58 32.71
C ASP A 27 3.42 -20.18 32.15
N LEU A 28 4.54 -19.49 32.42
CA LEU A 28 4.87 -18.16 31.89
C LEU A 28 5.29 -18.16 30.42
N GLY A 29 5.18 -19.33 29.74
CA GLY A 29 5.54 -19.48 28.32
C GLY A 29 4.71 -18.60 27.40
N GLU A 30 3.40 -18.46 27.66
CA GLU A 30 2.49 -17.67 26.80
C GLU A 30 2.74 -16.14 26.91
N THR A 31 3.10 -15.66 28.09
CA THR A 31 3.39 -14.21 28.30
C THR A 31 4.68 -13.78 27.60
N LYS A 32 5.67 -14.67 27.53
CA LYS A 32 6.91 -14.38 26.76
C LYS A 32 6.68 -14.36 25.26
N GLN A 33 5.78 -15.19 24.73
CA GLN A 33 5.44 -15.16 23.30
C GLN A 33 4.71 -13.87 22.88
N VAL A 34 3.78 -13.38 23.72
CA VAL A 34 3.07 -12.11 23.45
C VAL A 34 4.03 -10.92 23.51
N VAL A 35 4.95 -10.89 24.50
CA VAL A 35 5.97 -9.82 24.59
C VAL A 35 6.95 -9.87 23.43
N ASN A 36 7.34 -11.05 22.95
CA ASN A 36 8.21 -11.18 21.77
C ASN A 36 7.49 -10.78 20.48
N MET A 37 6.18 -11.02 20.32
CA MET A 37 5.42 -10.58 19.15
C MET A 37 5.32 -9.05 19.07
N LEU A 38 5.17 -8.36 20.21
CA LEU A 38 5.12 -6.91 20.27
C LEU A 38 6.51 -6.25 20.12
N SER A 39 7.60 -6.98 20.39
CA SER A 39 8.98 -6.48 20.28
C SER A 39 9.56 -6.55 18.86
N GLU A 40 8.85 -7.18 17.90
CA GLU A 40 9.30 -7.39 16.53
C GLU A 40 8.61 -6.48 15.51
N SER A 41 7.77 -5.53 15.93
CA SER A 41 7.13 -4.55 15.06
C SER A 41 7.73 -3.16 15.27
N GLU A 42 8.05 -2.48 14.18
CA GLU A 42 8.55 -1.11 14.18
C GLU A 42 7.51 -0.20 13.48
N PRO A 43 6.49 0.32 14.21
CA PRO A 43 5.53 1.26 13.62
C PRO A 43 6.22 2.51 13.10
N ILE A 44 5.72 3.06 11.99
CA ILE A 44 6.31 4.25 11.37
C ILE A 44 5.83 5.49 12.11
N GLU A 45 6.75 6.17 12.79
CA GLU A 45 6.49 7.46 13.42
C GLU A 45 6.77 8.59 12.41
N LEU A 46 5.73 9.14 11.82
CA LEU A 46 5.80 10.29 10.93
C LEU A 46 5.85 11.60 11.74
N THR A 47 6.63 12.57 11.28
CA THR A 47 6.53 13.95 11.76
C THR A 47 5.19 14.56 11.36
N HIS A 48 4.79 15.67 11.96
CA HIS A 48 3.56 16.38 11.59
C HIS A 48 3.50 16.71 10.08
N GLU A 49 4.58 17.21 9.50
CA GLU A 49 4.70 17.50 8.08
C GLU A 49 4.53 16.23 7.23
N GLN A 50 5.18 15.14 7.63
CA GLN A 50 5.08 13.85 6.93
C GLN A 50 3.67 13.24 7.02
N VAL A 51 2.91 13.47 8.10
CA VAL A 51 1.49 13.08 8.17
C VAL A 51 0.66 13.88 7.15
N ILE A 52 0.94 15.17 7.00
CA ILE A 52 0.28 16.00 5.96
C ILE A 52 0.62 15.46 4.57
N PHE A 53 1.89 15.10 4.31
CA PHE A 53 2.31 14.49 3.05
C PHE A 53 1.57 13.17 2.79
N ALA A 54 1.51 12.28 3.79
CA ALA A 54 0.80 11.00 3.68
C ALA A 54 -0.68 11.20 3.34
N ASN A 55 -1.37 12.11 4.04
CA ASN A 55 -2.77 12.41 3.80
C ASN A 55 -3.01 12.99 2.40
N ASN A 56 -2.18 13.94 1.98
CA ASN A 56 -2.28 14.55 0.65
C ASN A 56 -1.94 13.54 -0.46
N ASN A 57 -0.94 12.69 -0.24
CA ASN A 57 -0.58 11.65 -1.20
C ASN A 57 -1.65 10.55 -1.31
N ASN A 58 -2.42 10.31 -0.26
CA ASN A 58 -3.60 9.47 -0.35
C ASN A 58 -4.69 10.07 -1.26
N TYR A 59 -4.83 11.42 -1.35
CA TYR A 59 -5.70 12.04 -2.36
C TYR A 59 -5.18 11.80 -3.78
N PHE A 60 -3.87 11.91 -4.02
CA PHE A 60 -3.28 11.50 -5.29
C PHE A 60 -3.63 10.05 -5.62
N THR A 61 -3.47 9.14 -4.65
CA THR A 61 -3.80 7.72 -4.80
C THR A 61 -5.25 7.48 -5.20
N LEU A 62 -6.20 8.13 -4.56
CA LEU A 62 -7.62 7.93 -4.85
C LEU A 62 -8.06 8.60 -6.16
N ASN A 63 -7.45 9.74 -6.51
CA ASN A 63 -7.63 10.36 -7.82
C ASN A 63 -7.08 9.47 -8.94
N PHE A 64 -5.90 8.86 -8.73
CA PHE A 64 -5.35 7.87 -9.65
C PHE A 64 -6.30 6.69 -9.85
N LEU A 65 -6.87 6.13 -8.76
CA LEU A 65 -7.85 5.05 -8.83
C LEU A 65 -9.08 5.44 -9.67
N GLU A 66 -9.59 6.67 -9.50
CA GLU A 66 -10.72 7.20 -10.29
C GLU A 66 -10.34 7.27 -11.77
N LYS A 67 -9.18 7.86 -12.11
CA LYS A 67 -8.71 7.98 -13.50
C LYS A 67 -8.48 6.64 -14.18
N VAL A 68 -7.89 5.66 -13.45
CA VAL A 68 -7.76 4.29 -13.97
C VAL A 68 -9.13 3.68 -14.24
N ASN A 69 -10.08 3.80 -13.29
CA ASN A 69 -11.42 3.24 -13.46
C ASN A 69 -12.18 3.87 -14.64
N ASP A 70 -11.98 5.15 -14.91
CA ASP A 70 -12.58 5.87 -16.04
C ASP A 70 -11.93 5.49 -17.38
N ALA A 71 -10.61 5.23 -17.36
CA ALA A 71 -9.84 4.83 -18.56
C ALA A 71 -10.02 3.35 -18.89
N ASP A 72 -10.24 2.49 -17.88
CA ASP A 72 -10.43 1.06 -18.08
C ASP A 72 -11.77 0.74 -18.75
N LYS A 73 -11.70 0.37 -20.04
CA LYS A 73 -12.85 -0.09 -20.83
C LYS A 73 -12.97 -1.60 -20.87
N SER A 74 -12.01 -2.32 -20.31
CA SER A 74 -11.98 -3.78 -20.33
C SER A 74 -13.02 -4.39 -19.39
N GLY A 75 -13.36 -3.67 -18.31
CA GLY A 75 -14.21 -4.13 -17.23
C GLY A 75 -13.62 -5.26 -16.40
N LYS A 76 -12.35 -5.56 -16.58
CA LYS A 76 -11.64 -6.59 -15.81
C LYS A 76 -11.27 -6.08 -14.41
N SER A 77 -10.88 -7.03 -13.58
CA SER A 77 -10.26 -6.73 -12.29
C SER A 77 -8.91 -6.05 -12.51
N PHE A 78 -8.57 -5.09 -11.64
CA PHE A 78 -7.27 -4.45 -11.68
C PHE A 78 -6.71 -4.19 -10.27
N ILE A 79 -5.40 -3.98 -10.21
CA ILE A 79 -4.66 -3.54 -9.01
C ILE A 79 -3.53 -2.61 -9.42
N TYR A 80 -3.33 -1.53 -8.67
CA TYR A 80 -2.19 -0.60 -8.84
C TYR A 80 -1.64 -0.17 -7.49
N SER A 81 -0.40 0.30 -7.47
CA SER A 81 0.24 0.89 -6.31
C SER A 81 0.62 2.36 -6.58
N PRO A 82 -0.27 3.32 -6.32
CA PRO A 82 0.05 4.73 -6.53
C PRO A 82 1.17 5.24 -5.61
N LEU A 83 1.34 4.65 -4.43
CA LEU A 83 2.49 4.98 -3.57
C LEU A 83 3.83 4.68 -4.26
N SER A 84 3.91 3.56 -4.98
CA SER A 84 5.09 3.26 -5.78
C SER A 84 5.29 4.23 -6.95
N ILE A 85 4.20 4.73 -7.55
CA ILE A 85 4.27 5.80 -8.57
C ILE A 85 4.80 7.08 -7.92
N THR A 86 4.38 7.39 -6.68
CA THR A 86 4.91 8.52 -5.90
C THR A 86 6.42 8.43 -5.73
N TYR A 87 6.96 7.23 -5.45
CA TYR A 87 8.41 7.07 -5.31
C TYR A 87 9.16 7.36 -6.61
N VAL A 88 8.72 6.82 -7.73
CA VAL A 88 9.41 7.06 -9.01
C VAL A 88 9.24 8.50 -9.50
N LEU A 89 8.11 9.17 -9.22
CA LEU A 89 7.96 10.59 -9.48
C LEU A 89 8.78 11.45 -8.50
N GLY A 90 8.97 11.00 -7.26
CA GLY A 90 9.90 11.59 -6.30
C GLY A 90 11.35 11.53 -6.79
N MET A 91 11.76 10.42 -7.44
CA MET A 91 13.05 10.31 -8.10
C MET A 91 13.22 11.36 -9.22
N VAL A 92 12.17 11.64 -9.97
CA VAL A 92 12.18 12.69 -11.00
C VAL A 92 12.24 14.07 -10.34
N ASN A 93 11.50 14.28 -9.26
CA ASN A 93 11.47 15.52 -8.49
C ASN A 93 12.84 15.89 -7.92
N ASP A 94 13.63 14.91 -7.46
CA ASP A 94 15.00 15.11 -6.98
C ASP A 94 15.92 15.76 -8.02
N ALA A 95 15.67 15.48 -9.29
CA ALA A 95 16.45 16.06 -10.40
C ALA A 95 15.79 17.29 -11.03
N ALA A 96 14.54 17.59 -10.68
CA ALA A 96 13.77 18.68 -11.25
C ALA A 96 14.13 20.06 -10.68
N THR A 97 13.72 21.09 -11.36
CA THR A 97 13.81 22.50 -10.92
C THR A 97 12.62 23.27 -11.44
N GLY A 98 12.42 24.48 -10.92
CA GLY A 98 11.49 25.46 -11.47
C GLY A 98 10.04 24.98 -11.52
N GLN A 99 9.41 25.07 -12.70
CA GLN A 99 8.00 24.71 -12.85
C GLN A 99 7.76 23.20 -12.80
N THR A 100 8.70 22.39 -13.27
CA THR A 100 8.60 20.92 -13.24
C THR A 100 8.60 20.40 -11.80
N GLU A 101 9.48 20.89 -10.95
CA GLU A 101 9.51 20.60 -9.50
C GLU A 101 8.18 20.97 -8.84
N GLN A 102 7.72 22.22 -9.05
CA GLN A 102 6.47 22.71 -8.46
C GLN A 102 5.24 21.89 -8.90
N GLU A 103 5.16 21.49 -10.16
CA GLU A 103 4.07 20.66 -10.68
C GLU A 103 4.07 19.27 -10.03
N LEU A 104 5.24 18.62 -9.91
CA LEU A 104 5.38 17.33 -9.26
C LEU A 104 5.00 17.40 -7.78
N GLU A 105 5.55 18.34 -7.04
CA GLU A 105 5.24 18.52 -5.61
C GLU A 105 3.76 18.83 -5.38
N HIS A 106 3.17 19.64 -6.26
CA HIS A 106 1.75 19.96 -6.18
C HIS A 106 0.87 18.73 -6.40
N ALA A 107 1.12 17.97 -7.46
CA ALA A 107 0.31 16.82 -7.83
C ALA A 107 0.44 15.68 -6.80
N LEU A 108 1.64 15.46 -6.27
CA LEU A 108 1.92 14.43 -5.26
C LEU A 108 1.51 14.83 -3.83
N GLY A 109 1.12 16.09 -3.62
CA GLY A 109 0.67 16.59 -2.32
C GLY A 109 1.76 17.13 -1.40
N PHE A 110 2.94 17.46 -1.93
CA PHE A 110 4.13 17.89 -1.16
C PHE A 110 4.40 19.41 -1.19
N ARG A 111 3.40 20.22 -1.44
CA ARG A 111 3.43 21.66 -1.79
C ARG A 111 4.34 22.58 -0.97
N GLN A 112 4.87 22.18 0.16
CA GLN A 112 5.63 23.05 1.07
C GLN A 112 6.95 22.45 1.52
N GLY A 113 7.32 21.27 1.04
CA GLY A 113 8.48 20.55 1.55
C GLY A 113 9.78 20.85 0.84
N GLY A 114 9.75 21.05 -0.47
CA GLY A 114 10.94 21.04 -1.32
C GLY A 114 11.56 19.65 -1.42
N ILE A 115 12.52 19.51 -2.31
CA ILE A 115 13.16 18.22 -2.68
C ILE A 115 13.60 17.41 -1.46
N GLN A 116 14.28 18.05 -0.49
CA GLN A 116 14.83 17.33 0.67
C GLN A 116 13.71 16.72 1.54
N ALA A 117 12.63 17.43 1.79
CA ALA A 117 11.53 16.91 2.61
C ALA A 117 10.79 15.78 1.91
N VAL A 118 10.64 15.85 0.59
CA VAL A 118 10.08 14.76 -0.23
C VAL A 118 10.98 13.53 -0.18
N ASN A 119 12.29 13.70 -0.35
CA ASN A 119 13.28 12.63 -0.26
C ASN A 119 13.27 11.95 1.12
N ASP A 120 13.28 12.75 2.20
CA ASP A 120 13.25 12.23 3.58
C ASP A 120 11.94 11.48 3.89
N TYR A 121 10.80 11.95 3.37
CA TYR A 121 9.53 11.27 3.51
C TYR A 121 9.52 9.93 2.75
N CYS A 122 9.92 9.92 1.48
CA CYS A 122 9.99 8.70 0.68
C CYS A 122 10.93 7.67 1.32
N LYS A 123 12.13 8.10 1.74
CA LYS A 123 13.08 7.26 2.46
C LYS A 123 12.48 6.68 3.73
N LYS A 124 11.80 7.51 4.54
CA LYS A 124 11.16 7.06 5.79
C LYS A 124 10.17 5.93 5.55
N LEU A 125 9.39 6.00 4.48
CA LEU A 125 8.44 4.95 4.13
C LEU A 125 9.13 3.72 3.53
N ILE A 126 10.08 3.89 2.62
CA ILE A 126 10.82 2.77 1.99
C ILE A 126 11.57 1.95 3.06
N ASP A 127 12.23 2.62 4.01
CA ASP A 127 12.96 1.97 5.09
C ASP A 127 12.04 1.38 6.17
N GLY A 128 10.86 1.99 6.40
CA GLY A 128 9.96 1.67 7.49
C GLY A 128 8.93 0.60 7.15
N LEU A 129 8.25 0.71 6.00
CA LEU A 129 7.15 -0.18 5.64
C LEU A 129 7.49 -1.69 5.72
N PRO A 130 8.68 -2.15 5.27
CA PRO A 130 9.05 -3.56 5.39
C PRO A 130 9.27 -4.04 6.84
N LYS A 131 9.45 -3.13 7.81
CA LYS A 131 9.76 -3.44 9.20
C LYS A 131 8.54 -3.40 10.13
N VAL A 132 7.42 -2.88 9.65
CA VAL A 132 6.19 -2.75 10.44
C VAL A 132 5.70 -4.12 10.93
N ASP A 133 5.88 -5.15 10.13
CA ASP A 133 5.58 -6.54 10.50
C ASP A 133 6.60 -7.48 9.83
N ASN A 134 7.39 -8.19 10.61
CA ASN A 134 8.40 -9.13 10.10
C ASN A 134 7.82 -10.36 9.39
N LYS A 135 6.50 -10.58 9.49
CA LYS A 135 5.78 -11.66 8.79
C LYS A 135 5.21 -11.21 7.45
N VAL A 136 5.27 -9.91 7.17
CA VAL A 136 4.90 -9.33 5.88
C VAL A 136 6.15 -9.17 5.03
N THR A 137 6.10 -9.64 3.81
CA THR A 137 7.14 -9.39 2.81
C THR A 137 6.65 -8.27 1.89
N LEU A 138 7.33 -7.15 1.96
CA LEU A 138 7.09 -6.01 1.06
C LEU A 138 8.41 -5.68 0.37
N ASN A 139 8.46 -5.84 -0.95
CA ASN A 139 9.56 -5.41 -1.77
C ASN A 139 9.07 -4.32 -2.72
N ILE A 140 9.72 -3.18 -2.67
CA ILE A 140 9.47 -2.05 -3.57
C ILE A 140 10.75 -1.85 -4.35
N ALA A 141 10.68 -2.04 -5.66
CA ALA A 141 11.83 -1.94 -6.55
C ALA A 141 11.62 -0.78 -7.52
N ASN A 142 12.47 0.22 -7.42
CA ASN A 142 12.48 1.39 -8.27
C ASN A 142 13.72 1.37 -9.16
N ALA A 143 13.58 1.65 -10.45
CA ALA A 143 14.72 1.77 -11.34
C ALA A 143 14.54 2.87 -12.38
N LEU A 144 15.62 3.55 -12.66
CA LEU A 144 15.78 4.46 -13.80
C LEU A 144 16.93 3.96 -14.67
N PHE A 145 16.61 3.60 -15.90
CA PHE A 145 17.61 3.25 -16.90
C PHE A 145 17.70 4.35 -17.96
N VAL A 146 18.91 4.85 -18.20
CA VAL A 146 19.18 5.91 -19.17
C VAL A 146 20.01 5.33 -20.31
N ASN A 147 19.61 5.63 -21.55
CA ASN A 147 20.34 5.22 -22.74
C ASN A 147 21.72 5.90 -22.78
N LYS A 148 22.78 5.14 -22.54
CA LYS A 148 24.16 5.66 -22.51
C LYS A 148 24.62 6.33 -23.82
N ASN A 149 23.94 6.01 -24.95
CA ASN A 149 24.23 6.60 -26.24
C ASN A 149 23.59 8.00 -26.42
N LYS A 150 22.67 8.38 -25.51
CA LYS A 150 21.95 9.67 -25.53
C LYS A 150 22.31 10.60 -24.37
N ALA A 151 22.47 10.05 -23.15
CA ALA A 151 22.80 10.83 -21.97
C ALA A 151 23.62 10.03 -20.94
N THR A 152 24.29 10.74 -20.03
CA THR A 152 25.06 10.17 -18.93
C THR A 152 24.50 10.67 -17.61
N LEU A 153 24.13 9.77 -16.71
CA LEU A 153 23.65 10.11 -15.37
C LEU A 153 24.74 10.82 -14.56
N LYS A 154 24.35 11.84 -13.81
CA LYS A 154 25.22 12.47 -12.82
C LYS A 154 25.50 11.52 -11.65
N SER A 155 26.75 11.47 -11.19
CA SER A 155 27.14 10.63 -10.06
C SER A 155 26.39 11.00 -8.77
N GLN A 156 26.13 12.30 -8.54
CA GLN A 156 25.35 12.75 -7.38
C GLN A 156 23.92 12.19 -7.44
N TYR A 157 23.24 12.32 -8.56
CA TYR A 157 21.89 11.80 -8.75
C TYR A 157 21.81 10.28 -8.52
N GLN A 158 22.78 9.51 -9.01
CA GLN A 158 22.85 8.06 -8.74
C GLN A 158 22.99 7.76 -7.24
N GLN A 159 23.75 8.57 -6.49
CA GLN A 159 23.89 8.43 -5.04
C GLN A 159 22.58 8.77 -4.31
N ASP A 160 21.89 9.83 -4.73
CA ASP A 160 20.61 10.24 -4.15
C ASP A 160 19.52 9.17 -4.40
N MET A 161 19.49 8.59 -5.59
CA MET A 161 18.57 7.47 -5.91
C MET A 161 18.79 6.27 -5.01
N LEU A 162 20.04 5.89 -4.78
CA LEU A 162 20.35 4.80 -3.85
C LEU A 162 20.04 5.18 -2.41
N GLN A 163 20.35 6.40 -1.98
CA GLN A 163 20.20 6.85 -0.60
C GLN A 163 18.75 7.02 -0.17
N TYR A 164 17.90 7.65 -1.02
CA TYR A 164 16.56 8.07 -0.65
C TYR A 164 15.47 7.12 -1.15
N TYR A 165 15.72 6.41 -2.25
CA TYR A 165 14.69 5.60 -2.92
C TYR A 165 15.01 4.11 -3.01
N ASP A 166 16.18 3.69 -2.47
CA ASP A 166 16.71 2.32 -2.66
C ASP A 166 16.62 1.88 -4.13
N ALA A 167 16.88 2.83 -5.03
CA ALA A 167 16.61 2.71 -6.44
C ALA A 167 17.86 2.45 -7.25
N LYS A 168 17.71 1.65 -8.32
CA LYS A 168 18.74 1.44 -9.31
C LYS A 168 18.69 2.53 -10.37
N ALA A 169 19.71 3.39 -10.44
CA ALA A 169 19.88 4.38 -11.50
C ALA A 169 21.13 4.03 -12.32
N GLU A 170 20.98 3.62 -13.58
CA GLU A 170 22.07 3.06 -14.38
C GLU A 170 22.00 3.50 -15.85
N ASN A 171 23.18 3.76 -16.44
CA ASN A 171 23.32 3.93 -17.88
C ASN A 171 23.44 2.56 -18.57
N LEU A 172 22.54 2.25 -19.50
CA LEU A 172 22.53 1.01 -20.29
C LEU A 172 22.65 1.27 -21.78
N ASP A 173 23.21 0.31 -22.50
CA ASP A 173 23.21 0.30 -23.98
C ASP A 173 21.90 -0.27 -24.50
N PHE A 174 20.96 0.58 -24.90
CA PHE A 174 19.68 0.11 -25.41
C PHE A 174 19.77 -0.59 -26.78
N ASN A 175 20.92 -0.52 -27.46
CA ASN A 175 21.19 -1.35 -28.65
C ASN A 175 21.72 -2.76 -28.31
N SER A 176 22.06 -3.02 -27.04
CA SER A 176 22.58 -4.35 -26.65
C SER A 176 21.48 -5.40 -26.65
N PRO A 177 21.70 -6.57 -27.28
CA PRO A 177 20.70 -7.67 -27.26
C PRO A 177 20.38 -8.21 -25.86
N SER A 178 21.24 -7.97 -24.87
CA SER A 178 21.06 -8.45 -23.49
C SER A 178 20.29 -7.49 -22.59
N VAL A 179 20.06 -6.24 -23.00
CA VAL A 179 19.52 -5.19 -22.12
C VAL A 179 18.10 -5.52 -21.64
N LEU A 180 17.24 -6.00 -22.52
CA LEU A 180 15.88 -6.42 -22.18
C LEU A 180 15.90 -7.52 -21.10
N LYS A 181 16.74 -8.53 -21.28
CA LYS A 181 16.89 -9.60 -20.31
C LYS A 181 17.40 -9.08 -18.97
N ASN A 182 18.40 -8.20 -18.97
CA ASN A 182 18.98 -7.64 -17.73
C ASN A 182 17.94 -6.84 -16.92
N ILE A 183 17.11 -6.05 -17.59
CA ILE A 183 16.02 -5.29 -16.95
C ILE A 183 14.94 -6.22 -16.40
N ASN A 184 14.53 -7.21 -17.17
CA ASN A 184 13.51 -8.17 -16.73
C ASN A 184 14.02 -9.08 -15.61
N ASP A 185 15.27 -9.55 -15.65
CA ASP A 185 15.89 -10.31 -14.55
C ASP A 185 15.91 -9.47 -13.25
N TRP A 186 16.27 -8.18 -13.33
CA TRP A 186 16.23 -7.28 -12.19
C TRP A 186 14.81 -7.19 -11.58
N CYS A 187 13.79 -7.02 -12.39
CA CYS A 187 12.39 -6.97 -11.93
C CYS A 187 11.95 -8.30 -11.30
N ASN A 188 12.26 -9.42 -11.96
CA ASN A 188 11.98 -10.78 -11.48
C ASN A 188 12.57 -11.01 -10.09
N ASP A 189 13.84 -10.65 -9.89
CA ASP A 189 14.56 -10.86 -8.64
C ASP A 189 13.98 -10.00 -7.49
N HIS A 190 13.58 -8.75 -7.78
CA HIS A 190 13.00 -7.84 -6.79
C HIS A 190 11.53 -8.13 -6.47
N THR A 191 10.83 -8.91 -7.29
CA THR A 191 9.44 -9.31 -7.08
C THR A 191 9.27 -10.78 -6.70
N ASN A 192 10.35 -11.48 -6.31
CA ASN A 192 10.34 -12.92 -5.99
C ASN A 192 9.69 -13.77 -7.09
N GLY A 193 9.90 -13.43 -8.35
CA GLY A 193 9.33 -14.11 -9.51
C GLY A 193 7.86 -13.77 -9.82
N MET A 194 7.24 -12.85 -9.08
CA MET A 194 5.84 -12.48 -9.29
C MET A 194 5.65 -11.69 -10.59
N ILE A 195 6.63 -10.85 -10.95
CA ILE A 195 6.65 -10.06 -12.20
C ILE A 195 7.92 -10.43 -12.98
N PRO A 196 7.92 -11.52 -13.75
CA PRO A 196 9.13 -12.00 -14.44
C PRO A 196 9.56 -11.11 -15.60
N ASN A 197 8.64 -10.35 -16.19
CA ASN A 197 8.90 -9.45 -17.30
C ASN A 197 8.19 -8.13 -17.07
N ILE A 198 8.95 -7.03 -16.92
CA ILE A 198 8.40 -5.67 -16.81
C ILE A 198 8.33 -5.01 -18.18
N LEU A 199 9.23 -5.36 -19.09
CA LEU A 199 9.27 -4.90 -20.48
C LEU A 199 9.14 -6.08 -21.44
N ASP A 200 8.51 -5.83 -22.58
CA ASP A 200 8.35 -6.80 -23.66
C ASP A 200 9.42 -6.61 -24.74
N ASP A 201 9.87 -5.37 -24.93
CA ASP A 201 10.93 -4.97 -25.86
C ASP A 201 11.68 -3.74 -25.36
N ILE A 202 12.73 -3.34 -26.06
CA ILE A 202 13.50 -2.11 -25.84
C ILE A 202 13.53 -1.32 -27.14
N ASP A 203 13.04 -0.09 -27.09
CA ASP A 203 13.23 0.86 -28.17
C ASP A 203 14.59 1.57 -27.99
N PRO A 204 15.55 1.39 -28.91
CA PRO A 204 16.85 2.06 -28.86
C PRO A 204 16.76 3.59 -28.94
N GLU A 205 15.63 4.13 -29.42
CA GLU A 205 15.41 5.57 -29.49
C GLU A 205 14.89 6.16 -28.19
N THR A 206 14.43 5.34 -27.25
CA THR A 206 14.01 5.78 -25.92
C THR A 206 15.18 6.41 -25.16
N LEU A 207 14.95 7.51 -24.46
CA LEU A 207 15.94 8.19 -23.62
C LEU A 207 16.01 7.51 -22.23
N THR A 208 14.86 7.30 -21.60
CA THR A 208 14.75 6.78 -20.22
C THR A 208 13.68 5.73 -20.11
N TYR A 209 13.92 4.70 -19.32
CA TYR A 209 12.90 3.79 -18.76
C TYR A 209 12.80 4.01 -17.27
N LEU A 210 11.67 4.52 -16.80
CA LEU A 210 11.36 4.68 -15.38
C LEU A 210 10.39 3.57 -14.96
N LEU A 211 10.90 2.60 -14.19
CA LEU A 211 10.24 1.34 -13.91
C LEU A 211 10.02 1.17 -12.41
N ASN A 212 8.83 0.68 -12.07
CA ASN A 212 8.49 0.30 -10.73
C ASN A 212 7.90 -1.11 -10.70
N ALA A 213 8.34 -1.91 -9.76
CA ALA A 213 7.81 -3.22 -9.47
C ALA A 213 7.57 -3.36 -7.96
N ILE A 214 6.42 -3.90 -7.58
CA ILE A 214 6.06 -4.06 -6.19
C ILE A 214 5.52 -5.46 -5.92
N TYR A 215 6.00 -6.04 -4.81
CA TYR A 215 5.59 -7.33 -4.30
C TYR A 215 5.14 -7.20 -2.86
N PHE A 216 3.95 -7.71 -2.57
CA PHE A 216 3.39 -7.77 -1.23
C PHE A 216 2.89 -9.17 -0.91
N LYS A 217 3.33 -9.70 0.22
CA LYS A 217 2.90 -10.98 0.75
C LYS A 217 2.65 -10.88 2.24
N ALA A 218 1.45 -11.22 2.67
CA ALA A 218 1.04 -11.17 4.06
C ALA A 218 0.00 -12.24 4.37
N ASP A 219 0.10 -12.87 5.53
CA ASP A 219 -0.90 -13.79 6.03
C ASP A 219 -2.03 -13.03 6.73
N TRP A 220 -3.29 -13.49 6.60
CA TRP A 220 -4.39 -12.95 7.40
C TRP A 220 -4.11 -13.11 8.89
N ALA A 221 -4.42 -12.11 9.70
CA ALA A 221 -4.43 -12.25 11.16
C ALA A 221 -5.40 -13.35 11.62
N SER A 222 -6.54 -13.49 10.90
CA SER A 222 -7.49 -14.59 11.06
C SER A 222 -7.67 -15.31 9.72
N LYS A 223 -7.00 -16.46 9.57
CA LYS A 223 -7.01 -17.25 8.33
C LYS A 223 -8.34 -17.95 8.09
N PHE A 224 -8.71 -18.09 6.81
CA PHE A 224 -9.86 -18.90 6.45
C PHE A 224 -9.53 -20.40 6.50
N ASN A 225 -10.52 -21.20 6.86
CA ASN A 225 -10.39 -22.65 6.76
C ASN A 225 -10.72 -23.08 5.32
N GLN A 226 -9.76 -23.68 4.61
CA GLN A 226 -9.94 -24.15 3.24
C GLN A 226 -11.13 -25.09 3.05
N LYS A 227 -11.52 -25.85 4.09
CA LYS A 227 -12.69 -26.75 4.06
C LYS A 227 -14.02 -25.98 3.92
N ASN A 228 -14.05 -24.71 4.31
CA ASN A 228 -15.21 -23.85 4.23
C ASN A 228 -15.29 -23.10 2.89
N THR A 229 -14.25 -23.15 2.06
CA THR A 229 -14.28 -22.56 0.70
C THR A 229 -15.13 -23.39 -0.24
N LYS A 230 -16.14 -22.78 -0.83
CA LYS A 230 -17.05 -23.42 -1.77
C LYS A 230 -17.21 -22.61 -3.03
N LYS A 231 -17.44 -23.32 -4.16
CA LYS A 231 -17.82 -22.66 -5.41
C LYS A 231 -19.26 -22.19 -5.31
N GLU A 232 -19.45 -20.88 -5.19
CA GLU A 232 -20.75 -20.21 -5.09
C GLU A 232 -20.95 -19.21 -6.24
N ALA A 233 -22.17 -18.74 -6.41
CA ALA A 233 -22.51 -17.75 -7.42
C ALA A 233 -21.86 -16.40 -7.10
N PHE A 234 -21.24 -15.81 -8.10
CA PHE A 234 -20.72 -14.44 -8.11
C PHE A 234 -21.34 -13.71 -9.30
N GLN A 235 -21.90 -12.52 -9.06
CA GLN A 235 -22.50 -11.70 -10.10
C GLN A 235 -21.41 -10.76 -10.68
N PRO A 236 -20.83 -11.04 -11.85
CA PRO A 236 -19.76 -10.20 -12.41
C PRO A 236 -20.31 -8.83 -12.82
N GLU A 237 -19.43 -7.84 -12.95
CA GLU A 237 -19.81 -6.50 -13.40
C GLU A 237 -20.30 -6.52 -14.84
N TYR A 238 -19.65 -7.32 -15.67
CA TYR A 238 -20.09 -7.60 -17.03
C TYR A 238 -20.85 -8.92 -17.03
N LYS A 239 -22.13 -8.86 -17.39
CA LYS A 239 -22.89 -10.07 -17.66
C LYS A 239 -22.24 -10.74 -18.87
N ASP A 240 -21.92 -12.03 -18.74
CA ASP A 240 -21.63 -12.82 -19.92
C ASP A 240 -22.84 -12.72 -20.91
N ILE A 241 -22.67 -13.20 -22.13
CA ILE A 241 -23.73 -13.18 -23.16
C ILE A 241 -25.02 -13.83 -22.65
N THR A 242 -24.95 -14.68 -21.63
CA THR A 242 -26.09 -15.40 -21.04
C THR A 242 -26.69 -14.67 -19.84
N GLY A 243 -25.99 -13.71 -19.27
CA GLY A 243 -26.41 -12.94 -18.09
C GLY A 243 -26.41 -13.75 -16.78
N ASN A 244 -25.79 -14.93 -16.78
CA ASN A 244 -25.75 -15.80 -15.61
C ASN A 244 -24.59 -15.46 -14.67
N PRO A 245 -24.76 -15.66 -13.35
CA PRO A 245 -23.67 -15.58 -12.39
C PRO A 245 -22.58 -16.61 -12.71
N ILE A 246 -21.31 -16.21 -12.59
CA ILE A 246 -20.18 -17.15 -12.62
C ILE A 246 -20.04 -17.86 -11.28
N LYS A 247 -19.29 -18.98 -11.22
CA LYS A 247 -19.02 -19.67 -9.96
C LYS A 247 -17.57 -19.47 -9.57
N LEU A 248 -17.37 -18.78 -8.44
CA LEU A 248 -16.05 -18.54 -7.85
C LEU A 248 -15.89 -19.30 -6.52
N PRO A 249 -14.65 -19.66 -6.14
CA PRO A 249 -14.37 -20.20 -4.81
C PRO A 249 -14.51 -19.06 -3.78
N LEU A 250 -15.61 -19.06 -3.03
CA LEU A 250 -15.82 -18.12 -1.91
C LEU A 250 -15.30 -18.75 -0.62
N MET A 251 -14.29 -18.11 -0.02
CA MET A 251 -13.78 -18.41 1.30
C MET A 251 -14.78 -17.94 2.35
N HIS A 252 -15.02 -18.71 3.40
CA HIS A 252 -16.04 -18.42 4.40
C HIS A 252 -15.53 -18.57 5.82
N GLN A 253 -15.83 -17.57 6.67
CA GLN A 253 -15.61 -17.62 8.12
C GLN A 253 -16.53 -16.64 8.86
N ASN A 254 -16.73 -16.90 10.17
CA ASN A 254 -17.24 -15.91 11.10
C ASN A 254 -16.03 -15.25 11.78
N VAL A 255 -15.93 -13.94 11.72
CA VAL A 255 -14.76 -13.20 12.21
C VAL A 255 -15.17 -11.89 12.87
N LEU A 256 -14.43 -11.51 13.92
CA LEU A 256 -14.58 -10.20 14.55
C LEU A 256 -13.67 -9.20 13.81
N VAL A 257 -14.28 -8.26 13.09
CA VAL A 257 -13.57 -7.22 12.32
C VAL A 257 -14.32 -5.91 12.38
N ASN A 258 -13.65 -4.82 12.08
CA ASN A 258 -14.30 -3.52 11.89
C ASN A 258 -15.24 -3.59 10.68
N TYR A 259 -16.47 -3.17 10.89
CA TYR A 259 -17.51 -3.13 9.88
C TYR A 259 -18.18 -1.77 9.86
N LEU A 260 -18.48 -1.30 8.66
CA LEU A 260 -19.22 -0.07 8.40
C LEU A 260 -20.26 -0.33 7.32
N ARG A 261 -21.40 0.37 7.39
CA ARG A 261 -22.39 0.45 6.32
C ARG A 261 -22.91 1.87 6.20
N ASN A 262 -22.96 2.37 4.96
CA ASN A 262 -23.56 3.66 4.61
C ASN A 262 -24.46 3.51 3.35
N ASP A 263 -24.93 4.61 2.77
CA ASP A 263 -25.83 4.60 1.61
C ASP A 263 -25.14 4.18 0.30
N ILE A 264 -23.82 4.07 0.27
CA ILE A 264 -23.04 3.78 -0.94
C ILE A 264 -22.45 2.37 -0.89
N TYR A 265 -21.90 1.98 0.27
CA TYR A 265 -21.25 0.67 0.45
C TYR A 265 -21.37 0.14 1.88
N SER A 266 -21.20 -1.16 2.02
CA SER A 266 -20.72 -1.78 3.24
C SER A 266 -19.22 -2.07 3.13
N ALA A 267 -18.49 -1.96 4.24
CA ALA A 267 -17.04 -2.18 4.27
C ALA A 267 -16.62 -3.01 5.47
N ILE A 268 -15.57 -3.81 5.28
CA ILE A 268 -14.84 -4.51 6.34
C ILE A 268 -13.37 -4.18 6.26
N GLU A 269 -12.71 -4.21 7.40
CA GLU A 269 -11.26 -4.05 7.52
C GLU A 269 -10.66 -5.37 7.99
N MET A 270 -9.91 -6.01 7.09
CA MET A 270 -9.32 -7.33 7.33
C MET A 270 -7.83 -7.16 7.65
N PRO A 271 -7.42 -7.42 8.91
CA PRO A 271 -6.03 -7.28 9.29
C PRO A 271 -5.17 -8.44 8.77
N TYR A 272 -3.94 -8.10 8.37
CA TYR A 272 -2.84 -9.03 8.15
C TYR A 272 -1.93 -9.09 9.38
N GLY A 273 -1.23 -10.21 9.56
CA GLY A 273 -0.15 -10.39 10.52
C GLY A 273 -0.46 -9.84 11.91
N ASN A 274 0.27 -8.81 12.31
CA ASN A 274 0.13 -8.13 13.60
C ASN A 274 -0.97 -7.03 13.64
N GLY A 275 -1.65 -6.78 12.52
CA GLY A 275 -2.76 -5.83 12.41
C GLY A 275 -2.39 -4.40 11.95
N TYR A 276 -1.12 -4.10 11.72
CA TYR A 276 -0.73 -2.82 11.12
C TYR A 276 -1.06 -2.75 9.62
N TRP A 277 -1.00 -3.88 8.92
CA TRP A 277 -1.43 -3.98 7.53
C TRP A 277 -2.89 -4.42 7.46
N ASN A 278 -3.68 -3.74 6.64
CA ASN A 278 -5.10 -4.03 6.50
C ASN A 278 -5.53 -4.03 5.03
N MET A 279 -6.41 -4.98 4.67
CA MET A 279 -7.21 -4.90 3.46
C MET A 279 -8.61 -4.40 3.82
N THR A 280 -8.95 -3.21 3.38
CA THR A 280 -10.33 -2.70 3.43
C THR A 280 -11.06 -3.14 2.18
N VAL A 281 -12.15 -3.91 2.34
CA VAL A 281 -13.00 -4.36 1.23
C VAL A 281 -14.32 -3.60 1.28
N MET A 282 -14.68 -2.96 0.18
CA MET A 282 -15.89 -2.13 0.05
C MET A 282 -16.82 -2.72 -0.99
N LEU A 283 -18.01 -3.13 -0.56
CA LEU A 283 -19.02 -3.80 -1.36
C LEU A 283 -20.17 -2.83 -1.65
N PRO A 284 -20.50 -2.52 -2.92
CA PRO A 284 -21.55 -1.59 -3.24
C PRO A 284 -22.91 -1.99 -2.63
N GLU A 285 -23.66 -1.02 -2.12
CA GLU A 285 -25.06 -1.25 -1.69
C GLU A 285 -25.98 -1.47 -2.90
N GLU A 286 -27.22 -1.90 -2.62
CA GLU A 286 -28.21 -2.15 -3.68
C GLU A 286 -28.42 -0.91 -4.55
N GLY A 287 -28.32 -1.08 -5.87
CA GLY A 287 -28.42 0.00 -6.83
C GLY A 287 -27.19 0.88 -6.96
N LYS A 288 -26.09 0.54 -6.26
CA LYS A 288 -24.78 1.18 -6.39
C LYS A 288 -23.79 0.27 -7.14
N THR A 289 -22.71 0.86 -7.61
CA THR A 289 -21.65 0.22 -8.40
C THR A 289 -20.29 0.45 -7.77
N THR A 290 -19.26 -0.26 -8.26
CA THR A 290 -17.87 0.02 -7.89
C THR A 290 -17.45 1.44 -8.29
N HIS A 291 -17.99 1.97 -9.38
CA HIS A 291 -17.75 3.36 -9.81
C HIS A 291 -18.28 4.37 -8.77
N ASP A 292 -19.49 4.16 -8.18
CA ASP A 292 -20.02 5.04 -7.13
C ASP A 292 -19.09 5.06 -5.90
N ILE A 293 -18.51 3.91 -5.53
CA ILE A 293 -17.55 3.82 -4.43
C ILE A 293 -16.29 4.62 -4.77
N ILE A 294 -15.69 4.37 -5.94
CA ILE A 294 -14.44 5.01 -6.36
C ILE A 294 -14.58 6.52 -6.41
N SER A 295 -15.64 7.04 -7.05
CA SER A 295 -15.92 8.47 -7.11
C SER A 295 -16.21 9.08 -5.73
N TYR A 296 -16.84 8.33 -4.83
CA TYR A 296 -17.01 8.76 -3.46
C TYR A 296 -15.66 8.86 -2.71
N LEU A 297 -14.80 7.86 -2.84
CA LEU A 297 -13.46 7.85 -2.23
C LEU A 297 -12.59 9.01 -2.75
N ALA A 298 -12.56 9.24 -4.06
CA ALA A 298 -11.83 10.35 -4.67
C ALA A 298 -12.31 11.71 -4.13
N LYS A 299 -13.60 11.84 -3.80
CA LYS A 299 -14.19 13.06 -3.24
C LYS A 299 -13.89 13.24 -1.76
N ILE A 300 -13.99 12.20 -0.93
CA ILE A 300 -13.84 12.32 0.52
C ILE A 300 -12.38 12.21 0.98
N GLY A 301 -11.54 11.45 0.25
CA GLY A 301 -10.15 11.18 0.60
C GLY A 301 -9.97 10.03 1.58
N TRP A 302 -8.74 9.85 2.02
CA TRP A 302 -8.28 8.87 3.00
C TRP A 302 -7.21 9.52 3.85
N SER A 303 -7.54 9.86 5.08
CA SER A 303 -6.65 10.58 5.98
C SER A 303 -6.44 9.82 7.27
N LYS A 304 -5.23 9.88 7.79
CA LYS A 304 -4.91 9.47 9.14
C LYS A 304 -5.20 10.62 10.10
N ASP A 305 -5.71 10.26 11.29
CA ASP A 305 -5.84 11.20 12.40
C ASP A 305 -4.50 11.79 12.82
N TYR A 306 -4.51 13.04 13.14
CA TYR A 306 -3.44 13.60 13.93
C TYR A 306 -3.97 14.60 14.97
N ILE A 307 -3.22 14.79 16.05
CA ILE A 307 -3.55 15.72 17.13
C ILE A 307 -2.60 16.90 17.06
N GLU A 308 -3.14 18.10 16.85
CA GLU A 308 -2.41 19.35 16.92
C GLU A 308 -2.69 20.04 18.26
N GLY A 309 -1.73 19.98 19.18
CA GLY A 309 -1.93 20.42 20.56
C GLY A 309 -3.01 19.59 21.27
N ASN A 310 -4.11 20.24 21.69
CA ASN A 310 -5.29 19.56 22.28
C ASN A 310 -6.46 19.43 21.30
N ARG A 311 -6.25 19.73 20.01
CA ARG A 311 -7.29 19.68 18.99
C ARG A 311 -7.07 18.47 18.11
N GLN A 312 -8.03 17.55 18.16
CA GLN A 312 -8.12 16.51 17.14
C GLN A 312 -8.59 17.17 15.84
N ILE A 313 -7.84 16.98 14.77
CA ILE A 313 -8.26 17.42 13.45
C ILE A 313 -9.12 16.30 12.86
N ASP A 314 -10.38 16.64 12.56
CA ASP A 314 -11.34 15.74 11.95
C ASP A 314 -10.76 15.19 10.66
N HIS A 315 -10.65 13.88 10.59
CA HIS A 315 -10.20 13.15 9.41
C HIS A 315 -11.39 12.58 8.69
N ILE A 316 -11.17 12.41 7.41
CA ILE A 316 -12.13 11.75 6.53
C ILE A 316 -11.54 10.39 6.19
N SER A 317 -12.13 9.35 6.74
CA SER A 317 -11.76 7.97 6.44
C SER A 317 -12.97 7.22 5.89
N PRO A 318 -12.80 6.41 4.85
CA PRO A 318 -13.87 5.51 4.39
C PRO A 318 -14.39 4.57 5.47
N MET A 319 -13.60 4.36 6.54
CA MET A 319 -13.97 3.56 7.71
C MET A 319 -14.37 4.40 8.92
N TYR A 320 -14.60 5.72 8.74
CA TYR A 320 -15.05 6.57 9.85
C TYR A 320 -16.37 6.08 10.44
N GLY A 321 -16.37 5.85 11.76
CA GLY A 321 -17.51 5.26 12.49
C GLY A 321 -17.58 3.74 12.41
N ALA A 322 -16.64 3.06 11.76
CA ALA A 322 -16.54 1.60 11.83
C ALA A 322 -16.27 1.15 13.27
N ARG A 323 -16.83 0.01 13.61
CA ARG A 323 -16.66 -0.61 14.93
C ARG A 323 -16.62 -2.13 14.78
N PRO A 324 -16.14 -2.87 15.80
CA PRO A 324 -16.10 -4.32 15.76
C PRO A 324 -17.51 -4.93 15.63
N TYR A 325 -17.64 -5.87 14.69
CA TYR A 325 -18.81 -6.72 14.48
C TYR A 325 -18.37 -8.17 14.35
N GLU A 326 -19.22 -9.09 14.81
CA GLU A 326 -19.14 -10.51 14.44
C GLU A 326 -19.73 -10.65 13.02
N VAL A 327 -18.86 -10.81 12.03
CA VAL A 327 -19.22 -10.79 10.61
C VAL A 327 -19.26 -12.21 10.05
N ASP A 328 -20.43 -12.62 9.49
CA ASP A 328 -20.53 -13.75 8.56
C ASP A 328 -19.94 -13.31 7.22
N LEU A 329 -18.65 -13.68 7.00
CA LEU A 329 -17.83 -13.20 5.91
C LEU A 329 -17.68 -14.23 4.81
N LYS A 330 -17.97 -13.80 3.56
CA LYS A 330 -17.54 -14.50 2.34
C LYS A 330 -16.73 -13.57 1.46
N LEU A 331 -15.53 -14.04 1.04
CA LEU A 331 -14.63 -13.34 0.14
C LEU A 331 -14.15 -14.30 -0.95
N PRO A 332 -14.16 -13.93 -2.23
CA PRO A 332 -13.61 -14.80 -3.28
C PRO A 332 -12.10 -15.01 -3.12
N ARG A 333 -11.62 -16.21 -3.44
CA ARG A 333 -10.23 -16.42 -3.76
C ARG A 333 -9.98 -15.84 -5.15
N PHE A 334 -8.99 -14.96 -5.29
CA PHE A 334 -8.71 -14.31 -6.56
C PHE A 334 -7.22 -14.01 -6.77
N GLU A 335 -6.86 -13.81 -8.02
CA GLU A 335 -5.57 -13.31 -8.44
C GLU A 335 -5.84 -12.21 -9.46
N THR A 336 -5.21 -11.06 -9.28
CA THR A 336 -5.32 -9.90 -10.18
C THR A 336 -3.94 -9.40 -10.52
N ALA A 337 -3.69 -9.17 -11.80
CA ALA A 337 -2.48 -8.53 -12.30
C ALA A 337 -2.89 -7.37 -13.20
N SER A 338 -2.11 -6.30 -13.17
CA SER A 338 -2.32 -5.12 -14.01
C SER A 338 -1.01 -4.61 -14.55
N ASP A 339 -1.11 -4.05 -15.74
CA ASP A 339 -0.05 -3.38 -16.45
C ASP A 339 -0.58 -2.03 -16.94
N THR A 340 0.14 -0.96 -16.69
CA THR A 340 -0.28 0.37 -17.15
C THR A 340 -0.26 0.52 -18.66
N ASP A 341 0.46 -0.37 -19.36
CA ASP A 341 0.48 -0.39 -20.85
C ASP A 341 -0.79 -1.03 -21.43
N ASP A 342 -1.58 -1.75 -20.62
CA ASP A 342 -2.90 -2.26 -21.05
C ASP A 342 -3.97 -1.15 -21.12
N LEU A 343 -3.69 0.03 -20.57
CA LEU A 343 -4.57 1.19 -20.65
C LEU A 343 -4.32 1.97 -21.94
N ASP A 344 -5.38 2.35 -22.64
CA ASP A 344 -5.32 3.06 -23.93
C ASP A 344 -4.38 4.28 -23.93
N ILE A 345 -4.23 4.94 -22.77
CA ILE A 345 -3.43 6.16 -22.62
C ILE A 345 -2.09 5.93 -21.88
N GLY A 346 -1.85 4.72 -21.41
CA GLY A 346 -0.66 4.38 -20.61
C GLY A 346 -0.55 5.14 -19.29
N LEU A 347 0.56 4.94 -18.56
CA LEU A 347 0.77 5.61 -17.27
C LEU A 347 0.98 7.12 -17.44
N ILE A 348 1.76 7.56 -18.42
CA ILE A 348 2.02 8.98 -18.67
C ILE A 348 0.70 9.71 -18.96
N GLY A 349 -0.13 9.20 -19.85
CA GLY A 349 -1.42 9.82 -20.17
C GLY A 349 -2.38 9.89 -18.97
N LEU A 350 -2.34 8.91 -18.03
CA LEU A 350 -3.08 9.02 -16.77
C LEU A 350 -2.56 10.16 -15.89
N LEU A 351 -1.23 10.28 -15.76
CA LEU A 351 -0.59 11.32 -14.97
C LEU A 351 -0.84 12.71 -15.55
N GLU A 352 -0.86 12.83 -16.89
CA GLU A 352 -1.25 14.07 -17.58
C GLU A 352 -2.70 14.47 -17.26
N GLN A 353 -3.64 13.53 -17.23
CA GLN A 353 -5.02 13.79 -16.79
C GLN A 353 -5.12 14.20 -15.32
N MET A 354 -4.09 13.92 -14.53
CA MET A 354 -3.96 14.33 -13.12
C MET A 354 -3.19 15.64 -12.95
N GLY A 355 -2.77 16.28 -14.07
CA GLY A 355 -2.10 17.58 -14.08
C GLY A 355 -0.57 17.51 -14.00
N ILE A 356 0.04 16.37 -14.32
CA ILE A 356 1.50 16.22 -14.42
C ILE A 356 1.86 16.16 -15.90
N HIS A 357 2.40 17.23 -16.45
CA HIS A 357 2.71 17.36 -17.87
C HIS A 357 4.19 17.63 -18.13
N LEU A 358 4.77 18.55 -17.36
CA LEU A 358 6.10 19.08 -17.61
C LEU A 358 7.21 18.02 -17.60
N PRO A 359 7.24 17.03 -16.70
CA PRO A 359 8.30 16.03 -16.71
C PRO A 359 8.36 15.20 -17.99
N PHE A 360 7.24 15.14 -18.74
CA PHE A 360 7.08 14.34 -19.95
C PHE A 360 7.25 15.15 -21.23
N ASP A 361 7.31 16.48 -21.11
CA ASP A 361 7.44 17.38 -22.27
C ASP A 361 8.91 17.54 -22.68
N SER A 362 9.24 17.17 -23.91
CA SER A 362 10.60 17.22 -24.44
C SER A 362 11.18 18.64 -24.58
N TYR A 363 10.35 19.69 -24.56
CA TYR A 363 10.74 21.08 -24.72
C TYR A 363 10.72 21.87 -23.42
N PHE A 364 9.79 21.54 -22.51
CA PHE A 364 9.52 22.34 -21.31
C PHE A 364 9.94 21.65 -20.00
N ALA A 365 10.34 20.36 -20.04
CA ALA A 365 10.89 19.71 -18.86
C ALA A 365 12.09 20.46 -18.31
N GLU A 366 12.11 20.68 -16.99
CA GLU A 366 13.23 21.27 -16.25
C GLU A 366 13.80 20.21 -15.30
N ILE A 367 14.57 19.26 -15.86
CA ILE A 367 15.22 18.14 -15.11
C ILE A 367 16.74 18.19 -15.34
N PRO A 368 17.43 19.28 -14.96
CA PRO A 368 18.83 19.48 -15.27
C PRO A 368 19.77 18.66 -14.35
N ASN A 369 19.28 18.18 -13.21
CA ASN A 369 20.12 17.53 -12.22
C ASN A 369 20.27 16.02 -12.43
N MET A 370 19.54 15.42 -13.38
CA MET A 370 19.59 13.99 -13.68
C MET A 370 20.83 13.60 -14.49
N CYS A 371 21.14 14.34 -15.57
CA CYS A 371 22.18 13.98 -16.53
C CYS A 371 23.22 15.09 -16.74
N GLU A 372 24.45 14.70 -17.07
CA GLU A 372 25.57 15.61 -17.40
C GLU A 372 25.30 16.43 -18.66
N ASN A 373 24.50 15.90 -19.59
CA ASN A 373 24.19 16.51 -20.87
C ASN A 373 23.17 17.69 -20.76
N GLY A 374 22.70 18.01 -19.55
CA GLY A 374 21.71 19.06 -19.31
C GLY A 374 20.30 18.51 -19.13
N ASN A 375 19.30 19.28 -19.54
CA ASN A 375 17.91 18.88 -19.39
C ASN A 375 17.57 17.60 -20.15
N VAL A 376 16.78 16.78 -19.49
CA VAL A 376 16.17 15.56 -20.04
C VAL A 376 14.67 15.59 -19.75
N TYR A 377 13.94 14.66 -20.32
CA TYR A 377 12.52 14.44 -20.03
C TYR A 377 12.27 12.93 -19.84
N ILE A 378 11.17 12.58 -19.19
CA ILE A 378 10.78 11.18 -18.98
C ILE A 378 9.96 10.73 -20.19
N SER A 379 10.54 9.85 -20.99
CA SER A 379 9.93 9.40 -22.23
C SER A 379 9.08 8.13 -22.08
N MET A 380 9.28 7.37 -20.98
CA MET A 380 8.55 6.12 -20.73
C MET A 380 8.45 5.84 -19.24
N MET A 381 7.24 5.54 -18.77
CA MET A 381 6.94 5.05 -17.43
C MET A 381 6.05 3.83 -17.51
N ARG A 382 6.33 2.82 -16.72
CA ARG A 382 5.50 1.61 -16.62
C ARG A 382 5.44 1.09 -15.20
N GLN A 383 4.23 0.71 -14.77
CA GLN A 383 4.02 -0.05 -13.55
C GLN A 383 3.33 -1.37 -13.87
N LYS A 384 3.86 -2.46 -13.32
CA LYS A 384 3.15 -3.73 -13.20
C LYS A 384 2.89 -4.03 -11.73
N ALA A 385 1.68 -4.45 -11.40
CA ALA A 385 1.30 -4.86 -10.06
C ALA A 385 0.54 -6.18 -10.11
N LYS A 386 0.71 -7.00 -9.07
CA LYS A 386 0.03 -8.28 -8.96
C LYS A 386 -0.29 -8.61 -7.52
N ILE A 387 -1.49 -9.15 -7.28
CA ILE A 387 -1.92 -9.67 -5.98
C ILE A 387 -2.56 -11.04 -6.16
N LYS A 388 -2.36 -11.90 -5.17
CA LYS A 388 -3.04 -13.17 -5.05
C LYS A 388 -3.63 -13.28 -3.64
N VAL A 389 -4.94 -13.43 -3.55
CA VAL A 389 -5.71 -13.53 -2.30
C VAL A 389 -6.26 -14.93 -2.15
N ASN A 390 -5.96 -15.58 -1.04
CA ASN A 390 -6.43 -16.92 -0.70
C ASN A 390 -6.70 -17.06 0.81
N GLU A 391 -6.94 -18.27 1.28
CA GLU A 391 -7.31 -18.56 2.67
C GLU A 391 -6.22 -18.23 3.69
N GLU A 392 -4.97 -18.24 3.29
CA GLU A 392 -3.83 -17.93 4.16
C GLU A 392 -3.62 -16.42 4.28
N GLY A 393 -3.87 -15.68 3.19
CA GLY A 393 -3.59 -14.26 3.09
C GLY A 393 -3.42 -13.81 1.65
N SER A 394 -2.60 -12.81 1.47
CA SER A 394 -2.09 -12.41 0.17
C SER A 394 -0.75 -13.12 -0.04
N GLU A 395 -0.74 -14.12 -0.88
CA GLU A 395 0.30 -15.12 -1.19
C GLU A 395 0.76 -16.03 -0.02
N ALA A 396 0.61 -17.34 -0.17
CA ALA A 396 0.64 -18.28 0.97
C ALA A 396 1.94 -19.06 1.16
N ALA A 397 2.37 -19.14 2.44
CA ALA A 397 3.09 -20.26 3.01
C ALA A 397 2.56 -20.51 4.45
N ALA A 398 2.23 -21.75 4.79
CA ALA A 398 1.48 -22.10 5.98
C ALA A 398 2.26 -21.88 7.29
N VAL A 399 1.71 -21.07 8.19
CA VAL A 399 2.00 -21.10 9.64
C VAL A 399 0.69 -20.91 10.40
N THR A 400 0.39 -21.83 11.33
CA THR A 400 -0.82 -21.77 12.15
C THR A 400 -0.60 -20.82 13.33
N ILE A 401 -1.38 -19.75 13.45
CA ILE A 401 -1.41 -18.89 14.63
C ILE A 401 -2.69 -19.12 15.40
N ALA A 402 -2.55 -19.50 16.68
CA ALA A 402 -3.67 -19.64 17.60
C ALA A 402 -4.21 -18.26 18.00
N GLY A 403 -5.54 -18.11 17.95
CA GLY A 403 -6.20 -16.86 18.27
C GLY A 403 -5.90 -16.36 19.68
N VAL A 404 -5.61 -15.07 19.81
CA VAL A 404 -5.43 -14.39 21.10
C VAL A 404 -6.79 -14.28 21.80
N LYS A 405 -6.98 -15.05 22.88
CA LYS A 405 -8.09 -14.84 23.82
C LYS A 405 -7.62 -13.90 24.93
N PHE A 406 -8.24 -12.74 25.02
CA PHE A 406 -8.08 -11.89 26.20
C PHE A 406 -8.75 -12.58 27.40
N THR A 407 -7.96 -12.94 28.42
CA THR A 407 -8.47 -13.37 29.73
C THR A 407 -8.61 -12.16 30.63
N SER A 408 -9.73 -11.46 30.56
CA SER A 408 -10.21 -10.62 31.66
C SER A 408 -11.62 -11.09 32.03
N SER A 409 -11.88 -11.18 33.33
CA SER A 409 -13.17 -11.57 33.92
C SER A 409 -14.19 -10.43 33.80
N MET A 410 -14.53 -10.06 32.55
CA MET A 410 -15.70 -9.25 32.22
C MET A 410 -16.71 -10.16 31.52
N GLU A 411 -18.00 -9.86 31.69
CA GLU A 411 -19.06 -10.54 30.95
C GLU A 411 -18.72 -10.51 29.45
N PRO A 412 -19.03 -11.58 28.69
CA PRO A 412 -18.70 -11.62 27.26
C PRO A 412 -19.37 -10.43 26.57
N GLU A 413 -18.54 -9.57 25.98
CA GLU A 413 -19.02 -8.41 25.22
C GLU A 413 -19.78 -8.95 24.00
N GLU A 414 -21.10 -8.74 23.93
CA GLU A 414 -21.91 -9.12 22.77
C GLU A 414 -21.65 -8.10 21.65
N TYR A 415 -20.86 -8.50 20.65
CA TYR A 415 -20.67 -7.71 19.45
C TYR A 415 -21.91 -7.78 18.54
N PRO A 416 -22.29 -6.68 17.91
CA PRO A 416 -23.35 -6.71 16.89
C PRO A 416 -22.94 -7.62 15.72
N LYS A 417 -23.95 -8.22 15.06
CA LYS A 417 -23.73 -9.16 13.95
C LYS A 417 -23.98 -8.49 12.62
N ALA A 418 -23.17 -8.86 11.63
CA ALA A 418 -23.35 -8.42 10.26
C ALA A 418 -23.09 -9.57 9.27
N THR A 419 -23.60 -9.42 8.06
CA THR A 419 -23.30 -10.30 6.93
C THR A 419 -22.57 -9.50 5.88
N PHE A 420 -21.43 -10.01 5.43
CA PHE A 420 -20.63 -9.43 4.36
C PHE A 420 -20.24 -10.50 3.35
N HIS A 421 -21.06 -10.66 2.31
CA HIS A 421 -20.83 -11.64 1.25
C HIS A 421 -20.38 -10.91 -0.01
N ALA A 422 -19.07 -10.90 -0.30
CA ALA A 422 -18.48 -10.34 -1.50
C ALA A 422 -18.72 -11.24 -2.71
N ASN A 423 -20.00 -11.37 -3.10
CA ASN A 423 -20.49 -12.17 -4.22
C ASN A 423 -20.86 -11.34 -5.46
N ARG A 424 -20.36 -10.12 -5.54
CA ARG A 424 -20.46 -9.16 -6.64
C ARG A 424 -19.23 -8.27 -6.66
N PRO A 425 -19.00 -7.43 -7.69
CA PRO A 425 -17.85 -6.56 -7.77
C PRO A 425 -17.65 -5.69 -6.54
N PHE A 426 -16.38 -5.52 -6.15
CA PHE A 426 -15.99 -4.72 -4.99
C PHE A 426 -14.70 -3.95 -5.25
N VAL A 427 -14.50 -2.89 -4.47
CA VAL A 427 -13.25 -2.13 -4.39
C VAL A 427 -12.48 -2.57 -3.16
N TYR A 428 -11.16 -2.64 -3.26
CA TYR A 428 -10.31 -2.94 -2.12
C TYR A 428 -9.09 -2.03 -2.05
N VAL A 429 -8.64 -1.78 -0.83
CA VAL A 429 -7.48 -0.94 -0.52
C VAL A 429 -6.61 -1.69 0.48
N ILE A 430 -5.29 -1.73 0.23
CA ILE A 430 -4.32 -2.21 1.23
C ILE A 430 -3.60 -0.99 1.77
N SER A 431 -3.67 -0.80 3.09
CA SER A 431 -3.08 0.35 3.79
C SER A 431 -2.30 -0.08 5.02
N GLU A 432 -1.38 0.79 5.46
CA GLU A 432 -0.61 0.61 6.67
C GLU A 432 -1.08 1.62 7.74
N ALA A 433 -1.44 1.10 8.92
CA ALA A 433 -2.15 1.86 9.94
C ALA A 433 -1.26 2.88 10.69
N SER A 434 0.04 2.61 10.90
CA SER A 434 0.90 3.51 11.66
C SER A 434 1.27 4.78 10.89
N SER A 435 1.47 4.69 9.59
CA SER A 435 1.70 5.84 8.70
C SER A 435 0.42 6.39 8.07
N GLY A 436 -0.62 5.57 7.94
CA GLY A 436 -1.87 5.90 7.26
C GLY A 436 -1.78 5.87 5.73
N VAL A 437 -0.67 5.38 5.15
CA VAL A 437 -0.47 5.36 3.69
C VAL A 437 -1.22 4.21 3.03
N ILE A 438 -1.73 4.47 1.83
CA ILE A 438 -2.31 3.45 0.95
C ILE A 438 -1.19 2.86 0.08
N LEU A 439 -1.04 1.54 0.15
CA LEU A 439 -0.06 0.82 -0.67
C LEU A 439 -0.64 0.36 -2.00
N PHE A 440 -1.83 -0.26 -1.97
CA PHE A 440 -2.54 -0.74 -3.15
C PHE A 440 -3.99 -0.28 -3.18
N VAL A 441 -4.45 -0.06 -4.38
CA VAL A 441 -5.88 0.13 -4.70
C VAL A 441 -6.28 -0.83 -5.81
N GLY A 442 -7.48 -1.40 -5.73
CA GLY A 442 -7.93 -2.33 -6.73
C GLY A 442 -9.44 -2.49 -6.80
N LYS A 443 -9.88 -3.05 -7.91
CA LYS A 443 -11.27 -3.44 -8.18
C LYS A 443 -11.28 -4.91 -8.60
N PHE A 444 -12.17 -5.69 -7.99
CA PHE A 444 -12.42 -7.06 -8.40
C PHE A 444 -13.80 -7.17 -9.03
N THR A 445 -13.87 -7.66 -10.26
CA THR A 445 -15.10 -7.73 -11.07
C THR A 445 -15.57 -9.17 -11.33
N GLY A 446 -14.75 -10.15 -10.95
CA GLY A 446 -14.98 -11.56 -11.25
C GLY A 446 -14.37 -12.03 -12.58
N ALA A 447 -13.68 -11.12 -13.31
CA ALA A 447 -13.02 -11.41 -14.58
C ALA A 447 -11.57 -10.88 -14.56
#